data_531ef52a87fa6addf2496cb21a9f6916
#
_entry.id   531ef52a87fa6addf2496cb21a9f6916
#
_cell.length_a   1.000
_cell.length_b   1.000
_cell.length_c   1.000
_cell.angle_alpha   90.00
_cell.angle_beta   90.00
_cell.angle_gamma   90.00
#
_symmetry.space_group_name_H-M   'P 1'
#
loop_
_entity.id
_entity.type
_entity.pdbx_description
1 polymer ?
#
loop_
_entity_poly.entity_id
_entity_poly.type
_entity_poly.pdbx_seq_one_letter_code
_entity_poly.pdbx_strand_id
1 'polypeptide(L)'
;MKKWIGLVPKCKVGDPEKSCMDDYIFVGHTYAQRIIEAGCTPIGLAPVNGWLTEDALQACEGFLVQGGQEFYPYHFQVIHHAITHHKKYLGICLGEQLIYAYFELKRRVEEQGYEGDLVKAICDYLDNQPKGFSLLESVSGHNSPLPARGQEDTAKHDVNIVPGSLLHRVLGRETMRLCTFHGKSTPASQTLVSINAWSALGDGVVEGTEYGDNILGVQGHPEADALLPELFNFLAK
;
A
#
# COMPACT_ATOMS: atom_id res chain seq x y z
N MET A 1 -24.78 -2.43 9.36
CA MET A 1 -24.51 -1.75 8.05
C MET A 1 -23.23 -2.32 7.47
N LYS A 2 -23.09 -2.33 6.14
CA LYS A 2 -21.82 -2.73 5.50
C LYS A 2 -20.78 -1.65 5.73
N LYS A 3 -19.54 -2.02 6.07
CA LYS A 3 -18.42 -1.08 6.22
C LYS A 3 -18.05 -0.44 4.88
N TRP A 4 -17.77 0.82 4.90
CA TRP A 4 -17.27 1.57 3.74
C TRP A 4 -15.75 1.58 3.75
N ILE A 5 -15.15 1.01 2.71
CA ILE A 5 -13.70 0.93 2.56
C ILE A 5 -13.26 1.90 1.47
N GLY A 6 -12.44 2.86 1.87
CA GLY A 6 -11.83 3.81 0.96
C GLY A 6 -10.82 3.10 0.06
N LEU A 7 -11.11 3.01 -1.23
CA LEU A 7 -10.18 2.51 -2.22
C LEU A 7 -9.37 3.68 -2.76
N VAL A 8 -8.09 3.70 -2.38
CA VAL A 8 -7.16 4.79 -2.68
C VAL A 8 -6.68 4.67 -4.11
N PRO A 9 -6.88 5.70 -4.96
CA PRO A 9 -6.60 5.61 -6.39
C PRO A 9 -5.11 5.67 -6.71
N LYS A 10 -4.77 5.26 -7.94
CA LYS A 10 -3.58 5.74 -8.63
C LYS A 10 -3.91 7.06 -9.32
N CYS A 11 -2.95 7.97 -9.36
CA CYS A 11 -3.05 9.17 -10.18
C CYS A 11 -2.16 9.02 -11.41
N LYS A 12 -2.59 9.56 -12.53
CA LYS A 12 -1.77 9.85 -13.67
C LYS A 12 -1.91 11.34 -13.95
N VAL A 13 -0.86 12.07 -13.69
CA VAL A 13 -0.77 13.48 -14.06
C VAL A 13 -0.40 13.56 -15.52
N GLY A 14 -1.22 14.20 -16.34
CA GLY A 14 -0.95 14.48 -17.74
C GLY A 14 0.16 15.50 -17.93
N ASP A 15 0.49 15.77 -19.17
CA ASP A 15 1.39 16.86 -19.51
C ASP A 15 0.59 18.17 -19.53
N PRO A 16 0.81 19.08 -18.57
CA PRO A 16 0.03 20.31 -18.45
C PRO A 16 0.16 21.24 -19.68
N GLU A 17 1.20 21.04 -20.50
CA GLU A 17 1.37 21.79 -21.75
C GLU A 17 0.49 21.22 -22.88
N LYS A 18 0.04 19.96 -22.76
CA LYS A 18 -0.78 19.30 -23.79
C LYS A 18 -2.26 19.39 -23.54
N SER A 19 -2.70 19.16 -22.31
CA SER A 19 -4.14 19.21 -21.97
C SER A 19 -4.35 19.22 -20.48
N CYS A 20 -5.22 20.11 -19.98
CA CYS A 20 -5.73 20.06 -18.61
C CYS A 20 -6.73 18.91 -18.36
N MET A 21 -7.10 18.16 -19.40
CA MET A 21 -8.02 17.02 -19.34
C MET A 21 -7.30 15.67 -19.24
N ASP A 22 -5.96 15.66 -19.16
CA ASP A 22 -5.17 14.42 -19.16
C ASP A 22 -4.83 13.90 -17.75
N ASP A 23 -5.37 14.54 -16.71
CA ASP A 23 -5.24 14.06 -15.33
C ASP A 23 -6.33 13.02 -15.04
N TYR A 24 -5.90 11.82 -14.68
CA TYR A 24 -6.80 10.72 -14.37
C TYR A 24 -6.52 10.12 -13.01
N ILE A 25 -7.59 9.75 -12.32
CA ILE A 25 -7.52 8.83 -11.18
C ILE A 25 -8.01 7.45 -11.63
N PHE A 26 -7.31 6.40 -11.20
CA PHE A 26 -7.63 5.03 -11.54
C PHE A 26 -7.92 4.23 -10.28
N VAL A 27 -9.07 3.57 -10.29
CA VAL A 27 -9.45 2.61 -9.27
C VAL A 27 -9.49 1.24 -9.91
N GLY A 28 -8.66 0.32 -9.44
CA GLY A 28 -8.58 -1.01 -10.01
C GLY A 28 -9.85 -1.83 -9.71
N HIS A 29 -10.49 -2.36 -10.75
CA HIS A 29 -11.73 -3.14 -10.64
C HIS A 29 -11.57 -4.37 -9.73
N THR A 30 -10.44 -5.09 -9.83
CA THR A 30 -10.17 -6.29 -9.02
C THR A 30 -10.12 -5.98 -7.53
N TYR A 31 -9.53 -4.87 -7.12
CA TYR A 31 -9.53 -4.43 -5.72
C TYR A 31 -10.95 -4.17 -5.20
N ALA A 32 -11.77 -3.46 -6.00
CA ALA A 32 -13.16 -3.20 -5.63
C ALA A 32 -13.97 -4.50 -5.51
N GLN A 33 -13.73 -5.46 -6.42
CA GLN A 33 -14.36 -6.78 -6.38
C GLN A 33 -13.99 -7.52 -5.08
N ARG A 34 -12.72 -7.54 -4.68
CA ARG A 34 -12.29 -8.21 -3.42
C ARG A 34 -12.92 -7.57 -2.18
N ILE A 35 -13.06 -6.24 -2.14
CA ILE A 35 -13.76 -5.54 -1.05
C ILE A 35 -15.23 -5.97 -0.98
N ILE A 36 -15.91 -6.10 -2.13
CA ILE A 36 -17.31 -6.58 -2.17
C ILE A 36 -17.42 -8.03 -1.70
N GLU A 37 -16.51 -8.90 -2.12
CA GLU A 37 -16.45 -10.31 -1.71
C GLU A 37 -16.20 -10.45 -0.19
N ALA A 38 -15.45 -9.52 0.40
CA ALA A 38 -15.27 -9.42 1.86
C ALA A 38 -16.51 -8.86 2.60
N GLY A 39 -17.61 -8.59 1.90
CA GLY A 39 -18.85 -8.09 2.48
C GLY A 39 -18.88 -6.59 2.75
N CYS A 40 -17.88 -5.86 2.29
CA CYS A 40 -17.77 -4.41 2.45
C CYS A 40 -18.27 -3.64 1.21
N THR A 41 -18.33 -2.32 1.31
CA THR A 41 -18.68 -1.42 0.20
C THR A 41 -17.44 -0.61 -0.20
N PRO A 42 -16.91 -0.78 -1.41
CA PRO A 42 -15.79 0.03 -1.88
C PRO A 42 -16.26 1.46 -2.22
N ILE A 43 -15.51 2.46 -1.75
CA ILE A 43 -15.69 3.87 -2.08
C ILE A 43 -14.41 4.34 -2.78
N GLY A 44 -14.49 4.67 -4.06
CA GLY A 44 -13.37 5.28 -4.77
C GLY A 44 -13.12 6.70 -4.24
N LEU A 45 -11.93 6.93 -3.70
CA LEU A 45 -11.55 8.25 -3.22
C LEU A 45 -11.10 9.12 -4.40
N ALA A 46 -11.49 10.40 -4.38
CA ALA A 46 -11.17 11.36 -5.44
C ALA A 46 -10.34 12.52 -4.86
N PRO A 47 -9.01 12.45 -4.86
CA PRO A 47 -8.16 13.54 -4.44
C PRO A 47 -8.27 14.72 -5.42
N VAL A 48 -8.25 15.94 -4.88
CA VAL A 48 -8.21 17.19 -5.64
C VAL A 48 -6.90 17.91 -5.31
N ASN A 49 -6.14 18.29 -6.33
CA ASN A 49 -4.80 18.87 -6.16
C ASN A 49 -3.87 18.01 -5.25
N GLY A 50 -4.01 16.70 -5.32
CA GLY A 50 -3.22 15.77 -4.54
C GLY A 50 -3.70 15.54 -3.10
N TRP A 51 -4.84 16.12 -2.68
CA TRP A 51 -5.36 16.05 -1.31
C TRP A 51 -6.78 15.50 -1.25
N LEU A 52 -7.09 14.76 -0.18
CA LEU A 52 -8.43 14.33 0.18
C LEU A 52 -9.03 15.30 1.20
N THR A 53 -10.35 15.43 1.17
CA THR A 53 -11.07 16.16 2.23
C THR A 53 -11.11 15.32 3.51
N GLU A 54 -11.15 15.97 4.66
CA GLU A 54 -11.30 15.29 5.95
C GLU A 54 -12.58 14.47 6.01
N ASP A 55 -13.69 14.96 5.46
CA ASP A 55 -14.97 14.24 5.41
C ASP A 55 -14.85 12.93 4.63
N ALA A 56 -14.08 12.89 3.53
CA ALA A 56 -13.85 11.68 2.76
C ALA A 56 -13.05 10.63 3.56
N LEU A 57 -12.07 11.07 4.34
CA LEU A 57 -11.29 10.21 5.23
C LEU A 57 -12.15 9.69 6.40
N GLN A 58 -12.95 10.55 7.00
CA GLN A 58 -13.82 10.21 8.13
C GLN A 58 -14.94 9.23 7.73
N ALA A 59 -15.51 9.38 6.52
CA ALA A 59 -16.58 8.52 6.02
C ALA A 59 -16.15 7.05 5.86
N CYS A 60 -14.85 6.78 5.68
CA CYS A 60 -14.34 5.42 5.50
C CYS A 60 -14.03 4.76 6.84
N GLU A 61 -14.43 3.50 7.00
CA GLU A 61 -14.14 2.68 8.19
C GLU A 61 -12.81 1.92 8.08
N GLY A 62 -12.23 1.90 6.89
CA GLY A 62 -10.92 1.36 6.57
C GLY A 62 -10.48 1.76 5.18
N PHE A 63 -9.23 1.45 4.84
CA PHE A 63 -8.63 1.84 3.58
C PHE A 63 -7.91 0.68 2.91
N LEU A 64 -8.03 0.60 1.58
CA LEU A 64 -7.20 -0.22 0.73
C LEU A 64 -6.38 0.69 -0.19
N VAL A 65 -5.05 0.62 -0.06
CA VAL A 65 -4.12 1.32 -0.94
C VAL A 65 -3.59 0.36 -1.97
N GLN A 66 -3.95 0.60 -3.23
CA GLN A 66 -3.59 -0.27 -4.35
C GLN A 66 -2.13 -0.10 -4.79
N GLY A 67 -1.64 -1.04 -5.60
CA GLY A 67 -0.32 -0.95 -6.23
C GLY A 67 -0.19 0.27 -7.15
N GLY A 68 1.02 0.81 -7.28
CA GLY A 68 1.32 2.01 -8.07
C GLY A 68 2.82 2.18 -8.27
N GLN A 69 3.23 3.38 -8.70
CA GLN A 69 4.64 3.72 -8.95
C GLN A 69 5.13 4.91 -8.11
N GLU A 70 4.24 5.83 -7.75
CA GLU A 70 4.59 7.09 -7.11
C GLU A 70 3.71 7.35 -5.89
N PHE A 71 4.30 7.97 -4.88
CA PHE A 71 3.58 8.48 -3.73
C PHE A 71 3.04 9.87 -4.02
N TYR A 72 1.80 10.12 -3.57
CA TYR A 72 1.14 11.42 -3.62
C TYR A 72 0.74 11.85 -2.21
N PRO A 73 0.47 13.13 -1.95
CA PRO A 73 0.08 13.63 -0.62
C PRO A 73 -1.08 12.85 0.01
N TYR A 74 -2.10 12.50 -0.77
CA TYR A 74 -3.25 11.74 -0.27
C TYR A 74 -2.90 10.33 0.23
N HIS A 75 -1.81 9.71 -0.25
CA HIS A 75 -1.34 8.44 0.29
C HIS A 75 -0.89 8.61 1.75
N PHE A 76 -0.11 9.66 2.03
CA PHE A 76 0.35 9.97 3.38
C PHE A 76 -0.80 10.44 4.29
N GLN A 77 -1.81 11.16 3.76
CA GLN A 77 -3.02 11.46 4.51
C GLN A 77 -3.75 10.19 4.96
N VAL A 78 -3.94 9.24 4.04
CA VAL A 78 -4.67 7.99 4.31
C VAL A 78 -3.98 7.17 5.38
N ILE A 79 -2.67 6.92 5.25
CA ILE A 79 -1.97 6.11 6.27
C ILE A 79 -1.89 6.83 7.61
N HIS A 80 -1.65 8.15 7.63
CA HIS A 80 -1.67 8.96 8.84
C HIS A 80 -3.03 8.88 9.53
N HIS A 81 -4.12 9.06 8.78
CA HIS A 81 -5.49 8.97 9.28
C HIS A 81 -5.80 7.56 9.81
N ALA A 82 -5.39 6.50 9.10
CA ALA A 82 -5.60 5.13 9.54
C ALA A 82 -4.89 4.83 10.88
N ILE A 83 -3.66 5.33 11.05
CA ILE A 83 -2.89 5.17 12.30
C ILE A 83 -3.54 5.97 13.43
N THR A 84 -3.82 7.25 13.21
CA THR A 84 -4.30 8.17 14.27
C THR A 84 -5.72 7.86 14.73
N HIS A 85 -6.57 7.32 13.84
CA HIS A 85 -7.96 6.95 14.15
C HIS A 85 -8.16 5.43 14.29
N HIS A 86 -7.07 4.66 14.31
CA HIS A 86 -7.09 3.20 14.48
C HIS A 86 -7.98 2.47 13.47
N LYS A 87 -8.04 2.98 12.23
CA LYS A 87 -8.80 2.38 11.13
C LYS A 87 -7.98 1.28 10.45
N LYS A 88 -8.66 0.26 9.92
CA LYS A 88 -7.98 -0.81 9.18
C LYS A 88 -7.38 -0.28 7.89
N TYR A 89 -6.14 -0.66 7.63
CA TYR A 89 -5.40 -0.31 6.42
C TYR A 89 -4.82 -1.58 5.80
N LEU A 90 -5.13 -1.84 4.54
CA LEU A 90 -4.51 -2.89 3.73
C LEU A 90 -3.74 -2.24 2.59
N GLY A 91 -2.41 -2.37 2.61
CA GLY A 91 -1.52 -1.90 1.56
C GLY A 91 -1.08 -3.02 0.64
N ILE A 92 -1.19 -2.81 -0.68
CA ILE A 92 -0.78 -3.77 -1.71
C ILE A 92 0.28 -3.12 -2.58
N CYS A 93 1.44 -3.76 -2.75
CA CYS A 93 2.57 -3.30 -3.54
C CYS A 93 3.01 -1.88 -3.11
N LEU A 94 2.69 -0.82 -3.84
CA LEU A 94 2.97 0.56 -3.41
C LEU A 94 2.38 0.86 -2.03
N GLY A 95 1.18 0.34 -1.74
CA GLY A 95 0.52 0.53 -0.45
C GLY A 95 1.26 -0.15 0.70
N GLU A 96 1.93 -1.26 0.47
CA GLU A 96 2.86 -1.89 1.43
C GLU A 96 4.09 -0.99 1.66
N GLN A 97 4.72 -0.55 0.57
CA GLN A 97 5.90 0.32 0.61
C GLN A 97 5.63 1.65 1.32
N LEU A 98 4.40 2.15 1.23
CA LEU A 98 3.96 3.37 1.90
C LEU A 98 4.04 3.25 3.43
N ILE A 99 3.85 2.03 4.00
CA ILE A 99 3.93 1.83 5.45
C ILE A 99 5.32 2.21 5.96
N TYR A 100 6.37 1.63 5.37
CA TYR A 100 7.74 1.99 5.74
C TYR A 100 8.06 3.45 5.39
N ALA A 101 7.71 3.90 4.18
CA ALA A 101 8.01 5.24 3.71
C ALA A 101 7.43 6.32 4.66
N TYR A 102 6.20 6.11 5.15
CA TYR A 102 5.57 7.04 6.10
C TYR A 102 6.37 7.16 7.40
N PHE A 103 6.78 6.05 8.01
CA PHE A 103 7.52 6.08 9.28
C PHE A 103 8.94 6.63 9.10
N GLU A 104 9.62 6.31 8.01
CA GLU A 104 10.94 6.85 7.72
C GLU A 104 10.89 8.36 7.46
N LEU A 105 9.92 8.84 6.70
CA LEU A 105 9.75 10.27 6.45
C LEU A 105 9.32 11.01 7.72
N LYS A 106 8.41 10.44 8.50
CA LYS A 106 8.03 10.97 9.81
C LYS A 106 9.27 11.17 10.69
N ARG A 107 10.12 10.14 10.84
CA ARG A 107 11.36 10.21 11.61
C ARG A 107 12.27 11.34 11.11
N ARG A 108 12.49 11.45 9.80
CA ARG A 108 13.36 12.49 9.20
C ARG A 108 12.83 13.90 9.44
N VAL A 109 11.53 14.10 9.32
CA VAL A 109 10.87 15.39 9.56
C VAL A 109 10.97 15.77 11.04
N GLU A 110 10.71 14.82 11.94
CA GLU A 110 10.82 15.03 13.40
C GLU A 110 12.26 15.34 13.84
N GLU A 111 13.26 14.67 13.26
CA GLU A 111 14.69 14.94 13.51
C GLU A 111 15.13 16.34 13.05
N GLN A 112 14.41 16.94 12.08
CA GLN A 112 14.62 18.32 11.67
C GLN A 112 13.89 19.35 12.56
N GLY A 113 13.21 18.86 13.61
CA GLY A 113 12.51 19.73 14.57
C GLY A 113 11.24 20.36 14.03
N TYR A 114 10.60 19.73 13.04
CA TYR A 114 9.36 20.25 12.48
C TYR A 114 8.21 20.12 13.50
N GLU A 115 7.45 21.21 13.63
CA GLU A 115 6.22 21.29 14.41
C GLU A 115 5.06 21.70 13.49
N GLY A 116 3.91 21.01 13.59
CA GLY A 116 2.71 21.32 12.80
C GLY A 116 2.11 20.15 12.08
N ASP A 117 1.58 20.37 10.86
CA ASP A 117 0.96 19.33 10.04
C ASP A 117 2.03 18.37 9.50
N LEU A 118 2.09 17.16 10.08
CA LEU A 118 3.07 16.14 9.74
C LEU A 118 2.99 15.71 8.27
N VAL A 119 1.77 15.59 7.73
CA VAL A 119 1.60 15.11 6.35
C VAL A 119 2.12 16.16 5.37
N LYS A 120 1.83 17.44 5.65
CA LYS A 120 2.36 18.53 4.85
C LYS A 120 3.89 18.58 4.93
N ALA A 121 4.46 18.42 6.12
CA ALA A 121 5.91 18.40 6.31
C ALA A 121 6.59 17.23 5.55
N ILE A 122 5.98 16.06 5.53
CA ILE A 122 6.44 14.91 4.74
C ILE A 122 6.44 15.25 3.24
N CYS A 123 5.38 15.88 2.74
CA CYS A 123 5.30 16.29 1.34
C CYS A 123 6.34 17.36 1.00
N ASP A 124 6.44 18.40 1.82
CA ASP A 124 7.46 19.45 1.65
C ASP A 124 8.88 18.87 1.69
N TYR A 125 9.14 17.88 2.56
CA TYR A 125 10.42 17.18 2.59
C TYR A 125 10.69 16.44 1.28
N LEU A 126 9.72 15.71 0.73
CA LEU A 126 9.87 14.96 -0.52
C LEU A 126 10.09 15.88 -1.73
N ASP A 127 9.36 16.99 -1.82
CA ASP A 127 9.47 17.97 -2.91
C ASP A 127 10.86 18.64 -2.95
N ASN A 128 11.56 18.67 -1.81
CA ASN A 128 12.91 19.20 -1.71
C ASN A 128 14.01 18.14 -1.94
N GLN A 129 13.67 16.88 -2.23
CA GLN A 129 14.67 15.85 -2.48
C GLN A 129 15.22 15.92 -3.91
N PRO A 130 16.48 15.52 -4.13
CA PRO A 130 17.06 15.48 -5.46
C PRO A 130 16.33 14.46 -6.35
N LYS A 131 16.34 14.70 -7.66
CA LYS A 131 15.79 13.77 -8.64
C LYS A 131 16.42 12.39 -8.48
N GLY A 132 15.56 11.36 -8.41
CA GLY A 132 15.98 9.96 -8.22
C GLY A 132 16.13 9.55 -6.75
N PHE A 133 15.79 10.42 -5.80
CA PHE A 133 15.69 10.02 -4.40
C PHE A 133 14.72 8.85 -4.23
N SER A 134 15.10 7.86 -3.44
CA SER A 134 14.27 6.71 -3.11
C SER A 134 14.55 6.24 -1.69
N LEU A 135 13.50 5.99 -0.94
CA LEU A 135 13.55 5.33 0.36
C LEU A 135 13.62 3.82 0.25
N LEU A 136 13.23 3.30 -0.90
CA LEU A 136 13.07 1.87 -1.16
C LEU A 136 14.31 1.31 -1.85
N GLU A 137 14.62 0.05 -1.57
CA GLU A 137 15.67 -0.69 -2.24
C GLU A 137 15.21 -1.20 -3.60
N SER A 138 16.10 -1.18 -4.59
CA SER A 138 15.84 -1.78 -5.90
C SER A 138 16.06 -3.28 -5.81
N VAL A 139 15.11 -4.03 -6.35
CA VAL A 139 15.16 -5.50 -6.37
C VAL A 139 15.07 -6.02 -7.80
N SER A 140 15.66 -7.20 -8.05
CA SER A 140 15.60 -7.90 -9.32
C SER A 140 14.94 -9.27 -9.15
N GLY A 141 14.34 -9.80 -10.22
CA GLY A 141 13.67 -11.10 -10.15
C GLY A 141 12.22 -11.08 -9.67
N HIS A 142 11.73 -9.92 -9.20
CA HIS A 142 10.36 -9.73 -8.70
C HIS A 142 9.46 -8.96 -9.66
N ASN A 143 9.97 -8.60 -10.83
CA ASN A 143 9.23 -7.85 -11.84
C ASN A 143 8.85 -8.76 -13.01
N SER A 144 8.04 -9.78 -12.73
CA SER A 144 7.51 -10.64 -13.77
C SER A 144 6.61 -9.86 -14.71
N PRO A 145 6.58 -10.16 -16.03
CA PRO A 145 5.60 -9.60 -16.93
C PRO A 145 4.19 -9.83 -16.38
N LEU A 146 3.29 -8.85 -16.53
CA LEU A 146 1.90 -9.03 -16.17
C LEU A 146 1.33 -10.25 -16.90
N PRO A 147 0.84 -11.27 -16.18
CA PRO A 147 0.33 -12.48 -16.81
C PRO A 147 -0.94 -12.17 -17.60
N ALA A 148 -1.17 -12.88 -18.68
CA ALA A 148 -2.47 -12.89 -19.33
C ALA A 148 -3.51 -13.45 -18.37
N ARG A 149 -4.77 -13.02 -18.52
CA ARG A 149 -5.87 -13.52 -17.70
C ARG A 149 -5.98 -15.05 -17.82
N GLY A 150 -5.96 -15.75 -16.67
CA GLY A 150 -5.93 -17.21 -16.59
C GLY A 150 -4.52 -17.81 -16.61
N GLN A 151 -3.47 -16.98 -16.63
CA GLN A 151 -2.06 -17.40 -16.53
C GLN A 151 -1.35 -16.79 -15.33
N GLU A 152 -2.10 -16.41 -14.31
CA GLU A 152 -1.59 -15.70 -13.11
C GLU A 152 -0.50 -16.50 -12.39
N ASP A 153 -0.54 -17.83 -12.45
CA ASP A 153 0.45 -18.72 -11.84
C ASP A 153 1.87 -18.55 -12.39
N THR A 154 2.02 -18.06 -13.62
CA THR A 154 3.32 -17.86 -14.25
C THR A 154 4.13 -16.69 -13.64
N ALA A 155 3.45 -15.80 -12.92
CA ALA A 155 4.04 -14.63 -12.29
C ALA A 155 4.08 -14.73 -10.76
N LYS A 156 3.85 -15.94 -10.19
CA LYS A 156 3.81 -16.15 -8.73
C LYS A 156 5.09 -16.76 -8.20
N HIS A 157 5.45 -16.32 -7.00
CA HIS A 157 6.43 -17.02 -6.17
C HIS A 157 5.91 -17.24 -4.75
N ASP A 158 6.58 -18.13 -4.03
CA ASP A 158 6.26 -18.43 -2.65
C ASP A 158 6.85 -17.35 -1.72
N VAL A 159 6.11 -17.07 -0.66
CA VAL A 159 6.42 -16.06 0.35
C VAL A 159 6.32 -16.72 1.73
N ASN A 160 7.34 -16.55 2.56
CA ASN A 160 7.38 -17.02 3.93
C ASN A 160 6.80 -15.97 4.87
N ILE A 161 5.80 -16.33 5.64
CA ILE A 161 5.14 -15.44 6.60
C ILE A 161 5.83 -15.58 7.96
N VAL A 162 6.09 -14.45 8.61
CA VAL A 162 6.71 -14.43 9.93
C VAL A 162 5.72 -14.95 10.98
N PRO A 163 6.05 -16.02 11.72
CA PRO A 163 5.19 -16.57 12.76
C PRO A 163 4.85 -15.51 13.83
N GLY A 164 3.57 -15.45 14.24
CA GLY A 164 3.09 -14.50 15.24
C GLY A 164 2.80 -13.08 14.71
N SER A 165 3.18 -12.78 13.46
CA SER A 165 2.84 -11.49 12.83
C SER A 165 1.32 -11.28 12.69
N LEU A 166 0.89 -10.05 12.42
CA LEU A 166 -0.50 -9.77 12.08
C LEU A 166 -0.92 -10.54 10.83
N LEU A 167 -0.07 -10.58 9.80
CA LEU A 167 -0.31 -11.34 8.59
C LEU A 167 -0.52 -12.83 8.89
N HIS A 168 0.33 -13.42 9.76
CA HIS A 168 0.18 -14.81 10.19
C HIS A 168 -1.17 -15.05 10.89
N ARG A 169 -1.60 -14.13 11.78
CA ARG A 169 -2.90 -14.22 12.46
C ARG A 169 -4.09 -14.07 11.50
N VAL A 170 -3.93 -13.26 10.45
CA VAL A 170 -4.98 -13.03 9.44
C VAL A 170 -5.14 -14.25 8.54
N LEU A 171 -4.03 -14.85 8.08
CA LEU A 171 -4.05 -15.95 7.10
C LEU A 171 -4.11 -17.33 7.74
N GLY A 172 -3.63 -17.51 8.98
CA GLY A 172 -3.56 -18.79 9.68
C GLY A 172 -2.61 -19.81 9.03
N ARG A 173 -1.59 -19.33 8.31
CA ARG A 173 -0.62 -20.17 7.58
C ARG A 173 0.76 -19.53 7.57
N GLU A 174 1.82 -20.33 7.37
CA GLU A 174 3.22 -19.89 7.38
C GLU A 174 3.75 -19.53 5.99
N THR A 175 3.02 -19.86 4.95
CA THR A 175 3.41 -19.56 3.57
C THR A 175 2.21 -19.07 2.77
N MET A 176 2.46 -18.25 1.77
CA MET A 176 1.49 -17.85 0.75
C MET A 176 2.18 -17.81 -0.60
N ARG A 177 1.39 -17.84 -1.68
CA ARG A 177 1.88 -17.67 -3.04
C ARG A 177 1.20 -16.47 -3.67
N LEU A 178 1.98 -15.48 -4.11
CA LEU A 178 1.49 -14.22 -4.64
C LEU A 178 2.02 -13.96 -6.05
N CYS A 179 1.18 -13.33 -6.84
CA CYS A 179 1.62 -12.70 -8.09
C CYS A 179 2.56 -11.55 -7.74
N THR A 180 3.75 -11.52 -8.36
CA THR A 180 4.78 -10.53 -8.07
C THR A 180 5.02 -9.63 -9.28
N PHE A 181 4.95 -8.33 -9.05
CA PHE A 181 5.20 -7.31 -10.05
C PHE A 181 5.74 -6.03 -9.39
N HIS A 182 6.98 -6.09 -8.90
CA HIS A 182 7.62 -4.94 -8.27
C HIS A 182 9.12 -4.91 -8.54
N GLY A 183 9.68 -3.71 -8.67
CA GLY A 183 11.12 -3.46 -8.80
C GLY A 183 11.72 -2.75 -7.60
N LYS A 184 10.91 -2.54 -6.56
CA LYS A 184 11.27 -1.90 -5.30
C LYS A 184 10.71 -2.70 -4.13
N SER A 185 11.41 -2.65 -2.98
CA SER A 185 11.00 -3.28 -1.73
C SER A 185 11.36 -2.40 -0.54
N THR A 186 10.67 -2.58 0.56
CA THR A 186 11.06 -2.05 1.86
C THR A 186 12.45 -2.57 2.24
N PRO A 187 13.39 -1.73 2.73
CA PRO A 187 14.73 -2.17 3.13
C PRO A 187 14.68 -3.25 4.20
N ALA A 188 15.41 -4.35 3.98
CA ALA A 188 15.48 -5.46 4.93
C ALA A 188 16.13 -5.07 6.27
N SER A 189 17.00 -4.06 6.26
CA SER A 189 17.73 -3.56 7.44
C SER A 189 16.95 -2.57 8.29
N GLN A 190 15.75 -2.14 7.85
CA GLN A 190 14.93 -1.17 8.58
C GLN A 190 14.37 -1.74 9.90
N THR A 191 14.08 -0.86 10.87
CA THR A 191 13.58 -1.23 12.20
C THR A 191 12.33 -0.44 12.62
N LEU A 192 11.77 0.35 11.72
CA LEU A 192 10.66 1.27 12.01
C LEU A 192 9.29 0.59 11.98
N VAL A 193 9.17 -0.46 11.20
CA VAL A 193 7.95 -1.26 11.07
C VAL A 193 8.29 -2.74 11.17
N SER A 194 7.33 -3.56 11.56
CA SER A 194 7.54 -5.01 11.63
C SER A 194 7.48 -5.61 10.23
N ILE A 195 8.47 -6.43 9.87
CA ILE A 195 8.42 -7.25 8.67
C ILE A 195 7.55 -8.47 8.97
N ASN A 196 6.55 -8.70 8.14
CA ASN A 196 5.59 -9.80 8.32
C ASN A 196 5.76 -10.93 7.28
N ALA A 197 6.52 -10.67 6.21
CA ALA A 197 6.75 -11.66 5.16
C ALA A 197 8.08 -11.44 4.42
N TRP A 198 8.67 -12.54 3.95
CA TRP A 198 9.92 -12.61 3.20
C TRP A 198 9.76 -13.43 1.93
N SER A 199 10.45 -13.06 0.87
CA SER A 199 10.58 -13.90 -0.31
C SER A 199 11.14 -15.27 0.05
N ALA A 200 10.54 -16.34 -0.48
CA ALA A 200 11.05 -17.70 -0.32
C ALA A 200 12.18 -18.04 -1.30
N LEU A 201 12.59 -17.11 -2.16
CA LEU A 201 13.68 -17.29 -3.13
C LEU A 201 15.07 -17.24 -2.47
N GLY A 202 15.14 -16.86 -1.19
CA GLY A 202 16.42 -16.78 -0.45
C GLY A 202 17.23 -15.52 -0.77
N ASP A 203 16.64 -14.53 -1.39
CA ASP A 203 17.25 -13.26 -1.80
C ASP A 203 17.15 -12.14 -0.76
N GLY A 204 16.47 -12.41 0.38
CA GLY A 204 16.32 -11.45 1.48
C GLY A 204 15.34 -10.30 1.19
N VAL A 205 14.51 -10.42 0.14
CA VAL A 205 13.53 -9.38 -0.22
C VAL A 205 12.35 -9.41 0.75
N VAL A 206 11.97 -8.22 1.25
CA VAL A 206 10.79 -8.02 2.09
C VAL A 206 9.54 -8.08 1.23
N GLU A 207 8.61 -8.97 1.59
CA GLU A 207 7.34 -9.21 0.91
C GLU A 207 6.12 -8.72 1.69
N GLY A 208 6.36 -8.10 2.84
CA GLY A 208 5.30 -7.45 3.59
C GLY A 208 5.76 -6.82 4.89
N THR A 209 5.04 -5.80 5.30
CA THR A 209 5.24 -5.06 6.55
C THR A 209 3.93 -4.81 7.28
N GLU A 210 4.02 -4.51 8.57
CA GLU A 210 2.85 -4.23 9.41
C GLU A 210 3.21 -3.25 10.53
N TYR A 211 2.19 -2.58 11.06
CA TYR A 211 2.32 -1.74 12.24
C TYR A 211 1.06 -1.83 13.12
N GLY A 212 1.28 -2.17 14.39
CA GLY A 212 0.16 -2.41 15.32
C GLY A 212 -0.70 -3.61 14.91
N ASP A 213 -2.01 -3.48 15.08
CA ASP A 213 -2.99 -4.51 14.74
C ASP A 213 -3.99 -4.08 13.65
N ASN A 214 -3.77 -2.89 13.09
CA ASN A 214 -4.66 -2.28 12.13
C ASN A 214 -4.01 -1.90 10.79
N ILE A 215 -2.68 -1.91 10.68
CA ILE A 215 -1.94 -1.61 9.45
C ILE A 215 -1.25 -2.86 8.94
N LEU A 216 -1.66 -3.33 7.77
CA LEU A 216 -1.17 -4.54 7.13
C LEU A 216 -0.76 -4.27 5.69
N GLY A 217 0.42 -4.72 5.30
CA GLY A 217 0.94 -4.61 3.94
C GLY A 217 1.43 -5.94 3.38
N VAL A 218 1.22 -6.15 2.09
CA VAL A 218 1.79 -7.23 1.29
C VAL A 218 2.32 -6.68 -0.03
N GLN A 219 3.54 -7.10 -0.41
CA GLN A 219 4.23 -6.57 -1.58
C GLN A 219 3.70 -7.14 -2.90
N GLY A 220 3.32 -8.41 -2.91
CA GLY A 220 2.69 -9.03 -4.07
C GLY A 220 1.23 -8.64 -4.26
N HIS A 221 0.58 -9.20 -5.27
CA HIS A 221 -0.73 -8.80 -5.77
C HIS A 221 -1.82 -9.86 -5.49
N PRO A 222 -2.37 -9.93 -4.25
CA PRO A 222 -3.43 -10.89 -3.89
C PRO A 222 -4.76 -10.63 -4.59
N GLU A 223 -4.98 -9.41 -5.12
CA GLU A 223 -6.18 -9.09 -5.87
C GLU A 223 -6.25 -9.80 -7.22
N ALA A 224 -5.11 -10.21 -7.77
CA ALA A 224 -5.02 -10.87 -9.08
C ALA A 224 -5.76 -12.22 -9.08
N ASP A 225 -5.81 -12.90 -7.94
CA ASP A 225 -6.57 -14.12 -7.78
C ASP A 225 -7.40 -14.14 -6.47
N ALA A 226 -8.35 -15.07 -6.40
CA ALA A 226 -9.26 -15.18 -5.26
C ALA A 226 -8.72 -16.07 -4.12
N LEU A 227 -7.43 -16.38 -4.10
CA LEU A 227 -6.86 -17.41 -3.21
C LEU A 227 -6.61 -16.94 -1.77
N LEU A 228 -6.65 -15.62 -1.52
CA LEU A 228 -6.39 -15.05 -0.20
C LEU A 228 -7.52 -14.10 0.27
N PRO A 229 -8.78 -14.58 0.35
CA PRO A 229 -9.89 -13.75 0.77
C PRO A 229 -9.72 -13.22 2.20
N GLU A 230 -8.95 -13.91 3.05
CA GLU A 230 -8.69 -13.53 4.43
C GLU A 230 -8.02 -12.15 4.53
N LEU A 231 -7.16 -11.79 3.56
CA LEU A 231 -6.52 -10.46 3.51
C LEU A 231 -7.57 -9.35 3.37
N PHE A 232 -8.55 -9.53 2.51
CA PHE A 232 -9.61 -8.53 2.31
C PHE A 232 -10.64 -8.57 3.44
N ASN A 233 -10.89 -9.75 4.03
CA ASN A 233 -11.72 -9.90 5.23
C ASN A 233 -11.13 -9.18 6.46
N PHE A 234 -9.83 -8.89 6.47
CA PHE A 234 -9.19 -8.06 7.49
C PHE A 234 -9.81 -6.66 7.55
N LEU A 235 -10.22 -6.10 6.41
CA LEU A 235 -10.89 -4.79 6.34
C LEU A 235 -12.32 -4.83 6.91
N ALA A 236 -12.96 -6.01 6.93
CA ALA A 236 -14.30 -6.20 7.44
C ALA A 236 -14.37 -6.36 8.98
N LYS A 237 -13.26 -6.67 9.62
CA LYS A 237 -13.14 -6.85 11.09
C LYS A 237 -12.85 -5.53 11.77
#